data_ca2450cd6cfb3d0ba403c314083d0db7
#
_entry.id   ca2450cd6cfb3d0ba403c314083d0db7
#
_cell.length_a   1.000
_cell.length_b   1.000
_cell.length_c   1.000
_cell.angle_alpha   90.00
_cell.angle_beta   90.00
_cell.angle_gamma   90.00
#
_symmetry.space_group_name_H-M   'P 1'
#
loop_
_entity.id
_entity.type
_entity.pdbx_description
1 polymer ?
#
loop_
_entity_poly.entity_id
_entity_poly.type
_entity_poly.pdbx_seq_one_letter_code
_entity_poly.pdbx_strand_id
1 'polypeptide(L)'
;MELRMIELKSEIILNEVVRNTDNFIAGVPKSQRKKFGQFFTTEDTAKFMAQLFNIDLSQQETRILDAGAGTGILSAALLDQIFASGYKGKVFLTCYETDPAVLTVLKNNLMLAKETYGISYELRTENYITSQNFGGTTLFGDDGNKYDYVIGNPPYLKISKDAPEAKAMSDVCHGAPNLYFLFWAMGIYNLKPEHEMVYIIPRSWTSGAYFKAFRNYLFNNCVITDMHLFKSRDKVFGGESVLQETIIVKIKKTAVQPDSIRITTSSTSEFNDTKIFEAPYTTVVPRNRFVYLITDKHDAEVLERINRLPNTLPDIHMKMQTGIIVDFRTRDVLRDHLEDGAFPLLYSQHIKEGRVVWPLGKEGEVIKTEHPAYLQENSDFLLVKRFTSKEEKRRLQCGIYLKQRYSQFKYISTQNKVNFVKCDSPCITYGLYVLLNSSLYDAYYRILNGSTQVNSTEINQMPIPEREVIEAMGRELMHKELSETNCNQIIDQWIR
;
A
#
# COMPACT_ATOMS: atom_id res chain seq x y z
N MET A 1 -5.69 -28.91 -2.71
CA MET A 1 -7.13 -28.98 -2.35
C MET A 1 -7.82 -27.94 -3.22
N GLU A 2 -8.45 -28.37 -4.29
CA GLU A 2 -9.16 -27.48 -5.21
C GLU A 2 -10.27 -26.77 -4.44
N LEU A 3 -10.27 -25.42 -4.44
CA LEU A 3 -11.49 -24.70 -4.18
C LEU A 3 -12.48 -25.07 -5.29
N ARG A 4 -13.31 -26.05 -5.05
CA ARG A 4 -14.59 -26.11 -5.74
C ARG A 4 -15.28 -24.79 -5.38
N MET A 5 -15.40 -23.91 -6.38
CA MET A 5 -16.44 -22.89 -6.34
C MET A 5 -17.73 -23.69 -6.10
N ILE A 6 -18.21 -23.64 -4.87
CA ILE A 6 -19.54 -24.15 -4.55
C ILE A 6 -20.44 -23.23 -5.36
N GLU A 7 -21.00 -23.75 -6.46
CA GLU A 7 -22.14 -23.10 -7.11
C GLU A 7 -23.17 -22.86 -6.03
N LEU A 8 -23.23 -21.64 -5.53
CA LEU A 8 -24.20 -21.20 -4.53
C LEU A 8 -25.58 -21.38 -5.16
N LYS A 9 -26.29 -22.45 -4.75
CA LYS A 9 -27.73 -22.53 -4.94
C LYS A 9 -28.34 -21.35 -4.17
N SER A 10 -28.76 -20.33 -4.92
CA SER A 10 -29.52 -19.13 -4.55
C SER A 10 -28.72 -17.93 -4.03
N GLU A 11 -28.19 -17.15 -4.94
CA GLU A 11 -27.93 -15.73 -4.74
C GLU A 11 -29.27 -15.00 -4.77
N ILE A 12 -29.98 -14.97 -3.63
CA ILE A 12 -31.38 -14.56 -3.62
C ILE A 12 -31.53 -13.06 -3.76
N ILE A 13 -30.67 -12.26 -3.07
CA ILE A 13 -30.79 -10.80 -3.10
C ILE A 13 -29.66 -10.10 -3.84
N LEU A 14 -28.47 -10.68 -3.95
CA LEU A 14 -27.33 -10.00 -4.56
C LEU A 14 -27.63 -9.59 -6.02
N ASN A 15 -28.20 -10.48 -6.83
CA ASN A 15 -28.52 -10.20 -8.22
C ASN A 15 -29.49 -9.00 -8.38
N GLU A 16 -30.47 -8.87 -7.49
CA GLU A 16 -31.41 -7.74 -7.50
C GLU A 16 -30.73 -6.45 -7.05
N VAL A 17 -29.89 -6.52 -6.02
CA VAL A 17 -29.10 -5.38 -5.52
C VAL A 17 -28.10 -4.88 -6.58
N VAL A 18 -27.47 -5.79 -7.34
CA VAL A 18 -26.60 -5.44 -8.48
C VAL A 18 -27.40 -4.72 -9.55
N ARG A 19 -28.56 -5.24 -9.95
CA ARG A 19 -29.45 -4.61 -10.94
C ARG A 19 -29.88 -3.19 -10.51
N ASN A 20 -30.27 -3.03 -9.24
CA ASN A 20 -30.64 -1.73 -8.68
C ASN A 20 -29.45 -0.76 -8.67
N THR A 21 -28.25 -1.26 -8.42
CA THR A 21 -27.00 -0.49 -8.47
C THR A 21 -26.67 -0.05 -9.88
N ASP A 22 -26.75 -0.95 -10.86
CA ASP A 22 -26.49 -0.63 -12.28
C ASP A 22 -27.44 0.43 -12.81
N ASN A 23 -28.73 0.32 -12.47
CA ASN A 23 -29.73 1.32 -12.81
C ASN A 23 -29.40 2.70 -12.19
N PHE A 24 -28.98 2.72 -10.93
CA PHE A 24 -28.54 3.94 -10.26
C PHE A 24 -27.30 4.53 -10.94
N ILE A 25 -26.27 3.72 -11.21
CA ILE A 25 -25.02 4.14 -11.85
C ILE A 25 -25.28 4.73 -13.24
N ALA A 26 -26.20 4.15 -14.02
CA ALA A 26 -26.57 4.65 -15.34
C ALA A 26 -27.14 6.07 -15.29
N GLY A 27 -27.78 6.45 -14.17
CA GLY A 27 -28.37 7.78 -13.96
C GLY A 27 -27.41 8.84 -13.37
N VAL A 28 -26.21 8.47 -12.92
CA VAL A 28 -25.29 9.38 -12.21
C VAL A 28 -24.00 9.62 -12.99
N PRO A 29 -23.63 10.89 -13.31
CA PRO A 29 -22.40 11.21 -14.04
C PRO A 29 -21.13 10.74 -13.30
N LYS A 30 -20.15 10.20 -14.06
CA LYS A 30 -18.84 9.74 -13.50
C LYS A 30 -18.11 10.81 -12.68
N SER A 31 -18.23 12.08 -13.07
CA SER A 31 -17.59 13.20 -12.34
C SER A 31 -18.15 13.40 -10.94
N GLN A 32 -19.43 13.15 -10.73
CA GLN A 32 -20.08 13.26 -9.43
C GLN A 32 -19.64 12.13 -8.49
N ARG A 33 -19.55 10.89 -8.99
CA ARG A 33 -19.08 9.71 -8.23
C ARG A 33 -17.64 9.85 -7.77
N LYS A 34 -16.75 10.34 -8.65
CA LYS A 34 -15.33 10.61 -8.31
C LYS A 34 -15.15 11.64 -7.20
N LYS A 35 -16.05 12.62 -7.06
CA LYS A 35 -15.98 13.66 -6.05
C LYS A 35 -16.10 13.10 -4.62
N PHE A 36 -16.81 12.00 -4.44
CA PHE A 36 -17.00 11.32 -3.16
C PHE A 36 -16.01 10.17 -2.93
N GLY A 37 -15.11 9.88 -3.89
CA GLY A 37 -14.20 8.74 -3.82
C GLY A 37 -14.93 7.40 -3.88
N GLN A 38 -16.12 7.37 -4.45
CA GLN A 38 -16.98 6.19 -4.56
C GLN A 38 -16.54 5.31 -5.72
N PHE A 39 -16.21 4.07 -5.41
CA PHE A 39 -15.96 3.00 -6.37
C PHE A 39 -16.87 1.83 -6.01
N PHE A 40 -17.85 1.56 -6.88
CA PHE A 40 -18.77 0.47 -6.63
C PHE A 40 -18.10 -0.88 -6.84
N THR A 41 -18.30 -1.77 -5.89
CA THR A 41 -17.76 -3.13 -5.93
C THR A 41 -18.52 -3.94 -6.99
N THR A 42 -17.79 -4.71 -7.82
CA THR A 42 -18.41 -5.61 -8.77
C THR A 42 -19.05 -6.79 -8.05
N GLU A 43 -20.02 -7.44 -8.69
CA GLU A 43 -20.71 -8.63 -8.18
C GLU A 43 -19.72 -9.73 -7.77
N ASP A 44 -18.80 -10.10 -8.67
CA ASP A 44 -17.81 -11.15 -8.42
C ASP A 44 -16.89 -10.80 -7.26
N THR A 45 -16.48 -9.53 -7.14
CA THR A 45 -15.66 -9.06 -6.00
C THR A 45 -16.44 -9.16 -4.68
N ALA A 46 -17.71 -8.80 -4.68
CA ALA A 46 -18.55 -8.89 -3.48
C ALA A 46 -18.75 -10.35 -3.04
N LYS A 47 -19.03 -11.25 -4.00
CA LYS A 47 -19.10 -12.70 -3.75
C LYS A 47 -17.79 -13.24 -3.17
N PHE A 48 -16.66 -12.90 -3.79
CA PHE A 48 -15.35 -13.33 -3.33
C PHE A 48 -15.07 -12.85 -1.90
N MET A 49 -15.35 -11.59 -1.60
CA MET A 49 -15.18 -11.04 -0.25
C MET A 49 -16.06 -11.72 0.78
N ALA A 50 -17.31 -11.98 0.46
CA ALA A 50 -18.25 -12.67 1.34
C ALA A 50 -17.83 -14.13 1.64
N GLN A 51 -17.29 -14.84 0.65
CA GLN A 51 -16.78 -16.21 0.79
C GLN A 51 -15.55 -16.34 1.67
N LEU A 52 -14.83 -15.24 1.94
CA LEU A 52 -13.69 -15.28 2.85
C LEU A 52 -14.08 -15.42 4.32
N PHE A 53 -15.31 -15.10 4.70
CA PHE A 53 -15.75 -15.22 6.09
C PHE A 53 -15.98 -16.66 6.51
N ASN A 54 -15.56 -16.98 7.73
CA ASN A 54 -15.91 -18.22 8.42
C ASN A 54 -17.19 -18.00 9.23
N ILE A 55 -18.32 -18.47 8.73
CA ILE A 55 -19.62 -18.26 9.39
C ILE A 55 -19.76 -19.23 10.55
N ASP A 56 -19.91 -18.70 11.76
CA ASP A 56 -20.17 -19.49 12.95
C ASP A 56 -21.67 -19.85 13.05
N LEU A 57 -21.97 -21.08 12.67
CA LEU A 57 -23.34 -21.60 12.68
C LEU A 57 -23.91 -21.84 14.09
N SER A 58 -23.10 -21.82 15.12
CA SER A 58 -23.48 -22.05 16.51
C SER A 58 -24.07 -20.82 17.20
N GLN A 59 -23.81 -19.63 16.66
CA GLN A 59 -24.29 -18.37 17.23
C GLN A 59 -25.82 -18.23 17.06
N GLN A 60 -26.47 -17.73 18.10
CA GLN A 60 -27.90 -17.41 18.04
C GLN A 60 -28.19 -16.04 17.45
N GLU A 61 -27.21 -15.14 17.48
CA GLU A 61 -27.28 -13.79 16.97
C GLU A 61 -25.95 -13.40 16.32
N THR A 62 -26.02 -12.77 15.17
CA THR A 62 -24.86 -12.23 14.42
C THR A 62 -25.09 -10.77 14.09
N ARG A 63 -24.08 -9.94 14.37
CA ARG A 63 -24.09 -8.51 14.09
C ARG A 63 -23.07 -8.19 13.00
N ILE A 64 -23.51 -7.52 11.95
CA ILE A 64 -22.74 -7.16 10.77
C ILE A 64 -22.61 -5.65 10.67
N LEU A 65 -21.43 -5.18 10.29
CA LEU A 65 -21.17 -3.78 9.94
C LEU A 65 -20.72 -3.65 8.49
N ASP A 66 -21.37 -2.75 7.75
CA ASP A 66 -20.94 -2.26 6.44
C ASP A 66 -20.84 -0.73 6.50
N ALA A 67 -19.62 -0.23 6.70
CA ALA A 67 -19.36 1.21 6.83
C ALA A 67 -18.95 1.80 5.47
N GLY A 68 -19.73 2.77 5.00
CA GLY A 68 -19.65 3.25 3.61
C GLY A 68 -20.32 2.27 2.66
N ALA A 69 -21.54 1.83 3.03
CA ALA A 69 -22.24 0.73 2.39
C ALA A 69 -22.59 0.96 0.90
N GLY A 70 -22.56 2.21 0.44
CA GLY A 70 -22.95 2.53 -0.92
C GLY A 70 -24.39 2.04 -1.20
N THR A 71 -24.57 1.24 -2.24
CA THR A 71 -25.87 0.65 -2.56
C THR A 71 -26.15 -0.65 -1.79
N GLY A 72 -25.21 -1.15 -0.96
CA GLY A 72 -25.38 -2.36 -0.15
C GLY A 72 -24.99 -3.66 -0.84
N ILE A 73 -24.19 -3.63 -1.90
CA ILE A 73 -23.74 -4.84 -2.62
C ILE A 73 -22.97 -5.78 -1.70
N LEU A 74 -22.03 -5.27 -0.88
CA LEU A 74 -21.25 -6.09 0.04
C LEU A 74 -22.13 -6.70 1.14
N SER A 75 -23.05 -5.91 1.68
CA SER A 75 -24.06 -6.39 2.63
C SER A 75 -24.90 -7.52 2.04
N ALA A 76 -25.38 -7.38 0.79
CA ALA A 76 -26.17 -8.40 0.11
C ALA A 76 -25.38 -9.69 -0.10
N ALA A 77 -24.15 -9.59 -0.58
CA ALA A 77 -23.28 -10.76 -0.79
C ALA A 77 -23.01 -11.51 0.52
N LEU A 78 -22.74 -10.78 1.62
CA LEU A 78 -22.48 -11.42 2.91
C LEU A 78 -23.74 -12.05 3.51
N LEU A 79 -24.91 -11.44 3.35
CA LEU A 79 -26.18 -12.02 3.76
C LEU A 79 -26.48 -13.32 2.98
N ASP A 80 -26.35 -13.30 1.65
CA ASP A 80 -26.52 -14.49 0.83
C ASP A 80 -25.57 -15.61 1.28
N GLN A 81 -24.30 -15.31 1.57
CA GLN A 81 -23.31 -16.25 2.08
C GLN A 81 -23.71 -16.84 3.45
N ILE A 82 -24.15 -16.00 4.39
CA ILE A 82 -24.56 -16.42 5.74
C ILE A 82 -25.74 -17.41 5.66
N PHE A 83 -26.78 -17.06 4.91
CA PHE A 83 -27.97 -17.92 4.82
C PHE A 83 -27.73 -19.16 3.97
N ALA A 84 -26.92 -19.06 2.91
CA ALA A 84 -26.50 -20.22 2.11
C ALA A 84 -25.66 -21.22 2.92
N SER A 85 -24.89 -20.75 3.92
CA SER A 85 -24.16 -21.61 4.86
C SER A 85 -25.06 -22.37 5.83
N GLY A 86 -26.35 -22.10 5.86
CA GLY A 86 -27.32 -22.74 6.74
C GLY A 86 -27.49 -22.09 8.09
N TYR A 87 -27.01 -20.85 8.27
CA TYR A 87 -27.20 -20.11 9.53
C TYR A 87 -28.69 -19.92 9.84
N LYS A 88 -29.05 -20.12 11.13
CA LYS A 88 -30.45 -20.08 11.62
C LYS A 88 -30.67 -19.01 12.68
N GLY A 89 -29.63 -18.36 13.15
CA GLY A 89 -29.72 -17.31 14.16
C GLY A 89 -30.29 -15.98 13.63
N LYS A 90 -30.43 -15.03 14.51
CA LYS A 90 -30.85 -13.67 14.15
C LYS A 90 -29.69 -12.90 13.54
N VAL A 91 -29.96 -12.09 12.53
CA VAL A 91 -28.96 -11.22 11.88
C VAL A 91 -29.35 -9.77 12.07
N PHE A 92 -28.40 -8.97 12.58
CA PHE A 92 -28.50 -7.51 12.71
C PHE A 92 -27.46 -6.87 11.81
N LEU A 93 -27.89 -6.10 10.82
CA LEU A 93 -27.03 -5.38 9.88
C LEU A 93 -27.04 -3.88 10.19
N THR A 94 -25.87 -3.31 10.42
CA THR A 94 -25.69 -1.84 10.51
C THR A 94 -24.97 -1.33 9.29
N CYS A 95 -25.56 -0.37 8.58
CA CYS A 95 -24.98 0.30 7.43
C CYS A 95 -24.77 1.78 7.74
N TYR A 96 -23.59 2.31 7.42
CA TYR A 96 -23.33 3.74 7.39
C TYR A 96 -23.21 4.21 5.94
N GLU A 97 -23.96 5.25 5.56
CA GLU A 97 -23.85 5.91 4.28
C GLU A 97 -24.27 7.38 4.41
N THR A 98 -23.47 8.30 3.88
CA THR A 98 -23.69 9.75 4.02
C THR A 98 -24.15 10.42 2.72
N ASP A 99 -24.02 9.76 1.58
CA ASP A 99 -24.43 10.33 0.28
C ASP A 99 -25.94 10.23 0.07
N PRO A 100 -26.68 11.37 0.10
CA PRO A 100 -28.13 11.37 -0.08
C PRO A 100 -28.57 10.74 -1.40
N ALA A 101 -27.74 10.79 -2.46
CA ALA A 101 -28.08 10.21 -3.75
C ALA A 101 -28.18 8.67 -3.69
N VAL A 102 -27.37 8.06 -2.83
CA VAL A 102 -27.29 6.59 -2.68
C VAL A 102 -28.33 6.06 -1.67
N LEU A 103 -28.68 6.85 -0.67
CA LEU A 103 -29.53 6.41 0.46
C LEU A 103 -30.86 5.80 0.04
N THR A 104 -31.50 6.31 -1.01
CA THR A 104 -32.79 5.76 -1.49
C THR A 104 -32.63 4.33 -2.01
N VAL A 105 -31.60 4.08 -2.81
CA VAL A 105 -31.31 2.75 -3.35
C VAL A 105 -30.91 1.80 -2.23
N LEU A 106 -29.99 2.23 -1.33
CA LEU A 106 -29.58 1.45 -0.17
C LEU A 106 -30.79 1.04 0.70
N LYS A 107 -31.67 1.98 1.00
CA LYS A 107 -32.87 1.70 1.81
C LYS A 107 -33.77 0.65 1.17
N ASN A 108 -34.01 0.73 -0.13
CA ASN A 108 -34.78 -0.26 -0.86
C ASN A 108 -34.12 -1.65 -0.82
N ASN A 109 -32.81 -1.71 -0.99
CA ASN A 109 -32.05 -2.95 -0.93
C ASN A 109 -32.03 -3.57 0.49
N LEU A 110 -31.97 -2.73 1.54
CA LEU A 110 -32.09 -3.20 2.92
C LEU A 110 -33.50 -3.70 3.26
N MET A 111 -34.54 -3.09 2.68
CA MET A 111 -35.93 -3.60 2.80
C MET A 111 -36.07 -4.96 2.12
N LEU A 112 -35.53 -5.12 0.92
CA LEU A 112 -35.50 -6.41 0.22
C LEU A 112 -34.81 -7.49 1.08
N ALA A 113 -33.65 -7.18 1.67
CA ALA A 113 -32.93 -8.11 2.55
C ALA A 113 -33.74 -8.49 3.79
N LYS A 114 -34.45 -7.52 4.40
CA LYS A 114 -35.35 -7.76 5.53
C LYS A 114 -36.53 -8.67 5.15
N GLU A 115 -37.15 -8.40 4.01
CA GLU A 115 -38.31 -9.20 3.53
C GLU A 115 -37.88 -10.63 3.16
N THR A 116 -36.70 -10.80 2.58
CA THR A 116 -36.21 -12.11 2.13
C THR A 116 -35.71 -12.98 3.26
N TYR A 117 -34.91 -12.40 4.17
CA TYR A 117 -34.20 -13.15 5.20
C TYR A 117 -34.68 -12.92 6.62
N GLY A 118 -35.62 -11.99 6.84
CA GLY A 118 -36.12 -11.66 8.18
C GLY A 118 -35.10 -10.96 9.05
N ILE A 119 -34.08 -10.32 8.47
CA ILE A 119 -33.06 -9.60 9.23
C ILE A 119 -33.60 -8.34 9.88
N SER A 120 -32.92 -7.86 10.92
CA SER A 120 -33.04 -6.48 11.41
C SER A 120 -31.93 -5.63 10.85
N TYR A 121 -32.21 -4.37 10.51
CA TYR A 121 -31.16 -3.47 10.07
C TYR A 121 -31.29 -2.07 10.69
N GLU A 122 -30.14 -1.40 10.77
CA GLU A 122 -30.02 0.00 11.13
C GLU A 122 -29.25 0.74 10.03
N LEU A 123 -29.88 1.78 9.47
CA LEU A 123 -29.25 2.68 8.49
C LEU A 123 -28.87 3.99 9.20
N ARG A 124 -27.58 4.25 9.30
CA ARG A 124 -27.01 5.45 9.90
C ARG A 124 -26.52 6.40 8.81
N THR A 125 -26.95 7.64 8.86
CA THR A 125 -26.61 8.68 7.86
C THR A 125 -25.57 9.68 8.36
N GLU A 126 -25.14 9.55 9.63
CA GLU A 126 -24.04 10.31 10.20
C GLU A 126 -22.67 9.81 9.75
N ASN A 127 -21.66 10.67 9.88
CA ASN A 127 -20.28 10.32 9.55
C ASN A 127 -19.78 9.17 10.44
N TYR A 128 -19.37 8.07 9.82
CA TYR A 128 -18.96 6.83 10.49
C TYR A 128 -17.85 7.03 11.54
N ILE A 129 -16.91 7.94 11.29
CA ILE A 129 -15.77 8.16 12.18
C ILE A 129 -16.16 9.11 13.31
N THR A 130 -16.70 10.28 12.98
CA THR A 130 -16.92 11.36 13.97
C THR A 130 -18.16 11.16 14.83
N SER A 131 -19.07 10.25 14.47
CA SER A 131 -20.22 9.85 15.30
C SER A 131 -19.85 8.88 16.43
N GLN A 132 -18.58 8.47 16.52
CA GLN A 132 -18.09 7.49 17.49
C GLN A 132 -16.91 8.05 18.29
N ASN A 133 -16.64 7.44 19.44
CA ASN A 133 -15.54 7.81 20.33
C ASN A 133 -14.42 6.78 20.22
N PHE A 134 -13.49 6.96 19.26
CA PHE A 134 -12.40 6.04 19.01
C PHE A 134 -11.43 5.95 20.20
N GLY A 135 -11.29 4.75 20.78
CA GLY A 135 -10.39 4.51 21.92
C GLY A 135 -10.83 5.15 23.24
N GLY A 136 -11.99 5.79 23.28
CA GLY A 136 -12.53 6.40 24.49
C GLY A 136 -13.36 5.41 25.31
N THR A 137 -13.29 5.52 26.64
CA THR A 137 -14.23 4.89 27.55
C THR A 137 -15.36 5.87 27.83
N THR A 138 -16.60 5.46 27.61
CA THR A 138 -17.77 6.22 28.03
C THR A 138 -18.13 5.88 29.48
N LEU A 139 -18.97 6.70 30.11
CA LEU A 139 -19.56 6.39 31.45
C LEU A 139 -20.32 5.04 31.46
N PHE A 140 -20.67 4.50 30.31
CA PHE A 140 -21.42 3.26 30.13
C PHE A 140 -20.58 2.10 29.58
N GLY A 141 -19.25 2.24 29.48
CA GLY A 141 -18.31 1.25 28.94
C GLY A 141 -17.68 1.64 27.62
N ASP A 142 -16.92 0.72 27.04
CA ASP A 142 -16.30 0.88 25.72
C ASP A 142 -17.36 0.71 24.63
N ASP A 143 -17.49 1.69 23.72
CA ASP A 143 -18.40 1.64 22.57
C ASP A 143 -17.90 0.70 21.46
N GLY A 144 -16.70 0.14 21.57
CA GLY A 144 -16.12 -0.83 20.62
C GLY A 144 -16.73 -2.25 20.78
N ASN A 145 -16.15 -3.20 20.03
CA ASN A 145 -16.46 -4.65 20.14
C ASN A 145 -17.95 -5.02 19.93
N LYS A 146 -18.60 -4.43 18.92
CA LYS A 146 -20.05 -4.59 18.70
C LYS A 146 -20.42 -5.63 17.64
N TYR A 147 -19.54 -5.86 16.66
CA TYR A 147 -19.85 -6.61 15.45
C TYR A 147 -19.05 -7.90 15.36
N ASP A 148 -19.71 -8.94 14.86
CA ASP A 148 -19.12 -10.25 14.60
C ASP A 148 -18.42 -10.27 13.24
N TYR A 149 -19.02 -9.61 12.24
CA TYR A 149 -18.44 -9.47 10.91
C TYR A 149 -18.45 -8.01 10.46
N VAL A 150 -17.32 -7.59 9.87
CA VAL A 150 -17.19 -6.28 9.26
C VAL A 150 -16.77 -6.45 7.81
N ILE A 151 -17.56 -5.95 6.88
CA ILE A 151 -17.24 -5.95 5.44
C ILE A 151 -17.24 -4.52 4.94
N GLY A 152 -16.38 -4.19 3.96
CA GLY A 152 -16.43 -2.82 3.44
C GLY A 152 -15.50 -2.54 2.26
N ASN A 153 -15.89 -1.51 1.51
CA ASN A 153 -15.09 -0.82 0.50
C ASN A 153 -15.10 0.67 0.85
N PRO A 154 -14.22 1.13 1.74
CA PRO A 154 -14.25 2.49 2.26
C PRO A 154 -13.86 3.53 1.20
N PRO A 155 -14.19 4.83 1.38
CA PRO A 155 -13.84 5.88 0.43
C PRO A 155 -12.32 6.11 0.34
N TYR A 156 -11.77 6.15 -0.90
CA TYR A 156 -10.33 6.40 -1.16
C TYR A 156 -10.06 7.90 -1.34
N LEU A 157 -10.31 8.67 -0.30
CA LEU A 157 -10.19 10.12 -0.32
C LEU A 157 -9.13 10.59 0.69
N LYS A 158 -8.18 11.39 0.21
CA LYS A 158 -7.20 12.06 1.08
C LYS A 158 -7.85 13.31 1.69
N ILE A 159 -7.78 13.42 3.02
CA ILE A 159 -8.32 14.55 3.78
C ILE A 159 -7.21 15.40 4.41
N SER A 160 -7.56 16.61 4.84
CA SER A 160 -6.64 17.48 5.59
C SER A 160 -6.29 16.85 6.94
N LYS A 161 -5.09 17.14 7.46
CA LYS A 161 -4.71 16.80 8.84
C LYS A 161 -5.62 17.48 9.89
N ASP A 162 -6.27 18.57 9.51
CA ASP A 162 -7.16 19.35 10.38
C ASP A 162 -8.63 18.92 10.25
N ALA A 163 -8.94 17.96 9.38
CA ALA A 163 -10.28 17.41 9.23
C ALA A 163 -10.77 16.75 10.54
N PRO A 164 -12.08 16.80 10.84
CA PRO A 164 -12.63 16.20 12.05
C PRO A 164 -12.25 14.72 12.22
N GLU A 165 -12.29 13.94 11.14
CA GLU A 165 -11.94 12.51 11.12
C GLU A 165 -10.46 12.28 11.48
N ALA A 166 -9.56 13.12 10.96
CA ALA A 166 -8.14 13.03 11.27
C ALA A 166 -7.85 13.36 12.74
N LYS A 167 -8.56 14.34 13.30
CA LYS A 167 -8.45 14.71 14.72
C LYS A 167 -9.03 13.64 15.63
N ALA A 168 -10.18 13.08 15.28
CA ALA A 168 -10.82 12.01 16.05
C ALA A 168 -9.97 10.74 16.13
N MET A 169 -9.09 10.51 15.15
CA MET A 169 -8.25 9.32 15.06
C MET A 169 -6.75 9.64 14.97
N SER A 170 -6.29 10.65 15.70
CA SER A 170 -4.89 11.12 15.69
C SER A 170 -3.86 10.03 16.00
N ASP A 171 -4.22 9.05 16.81
CA ASP A 171 -3.31 7.97 17.26
C ASP A 171 -2.94 6.99 16.15
N VAL A 172 -3.76 6.90 15.10
CA VAL A 172 -3.54 5.99 13.96
C VAL A 172 -3.10 6.70 12.69
N CYS A 173 -3.00 8.02 12.69
CA CYS A 173 -2.60 8.77 11.50
C CYS A 173 -1.38 9.67 11.73
N HIS A 174 -0.68 9.96 10.62
CA HIS A 174 0.45 10.89 10.58
C HIS A 174 0.23 11.86 9.41
N GLY A 175 0.13 13.15 9.70
CA GLY A 175 -0.11 14.17 8.66
C GLY A 175 -1.54 14.13 8.12
N ALA A 176 -1.70 14.31 6.80
CA ALA A 176 -3.00 14.36 6.11
C ALA A 176 -3.45 12.96 5.66
N PRO A 177 -4.36 12.27 6.39
CA PRO A 177 -4.68 10.87 6.15
C PRO A 177 -5.55 10.65 4.91
N ASN A 178 -5.64 9.38 4.49
CA ASN A 178 -6.67 8.90 3.57
C ASN A 178 -7.77 8.21 4.38
N LEU A 179 -9.03 8.44 4.03
CA LEU A 179 -10.18 7.94 4.78
C LEU A 179 -10.19 6.41 4.89
N TYR A 180 -9.74 5.67 3.87
CA TYR A 180 -9.86 4.20 3.87
C TYR A 180 -9.22 3.54 5.09
N PHE A 181 -8.05 4.00 5.52
CA PHE A 181 -7.40 3.38 6.66
C PHE A 181 -7.94 3.86 8.01
N LEU A 182 -8.55 5.05 8.06
CA LEU A 182 -9.30 5.48 9.25
C LEU A 182 -10.58 4.65 9.41
N PHE A 183 -11.31 4.40 8.32
CA PHE A 183 -12.46 3.48 8.31
C PHE A 183 -12.05 2.08 8.76
N TRP A 184 -10.89 1.61 8.28
CA TRP A 184 -10.38 0.30 8.67
C TRP A 184 -10.03 0.24 10.17
N ALA A 185 -9.32 1.24 10.69
CA ALA A 185 -8.99 1.30 12.12
C ALA A 185 -10.25 1.38 12.99
N MET A 186 -11.26 2.17 12.60
CA MET A 186 -12.55 2.22 13.28
C MET A 186 -13.30 0.88 13.19
N GLY A 187 -13.22 0.18 12.04
CA GLY A 187 -13.77 -1.17 11.89
C GLY A 187 -13.11 -2.18 12.85
N ILE A 188 -11.79 -2.13 13.01
CA ILE A 188 -11.07 -2.94 14.01
C ILE A 188 -11.53 -2.62 15.44
N TYR A 189 -11.72 -1.33 15.76
CA TYR A 189 -12.25 -0.90 17.05
C TYR A 189 -13.62 -1.53 17.32
N ASN A 190 -14.50 -1.50 16.35
CA ASN A 190 -15.86 -2.00 16.40
C ASN A 190 -15.98 -3.54 16.33
N LEU A 191 -14.96 -4.23 15.82
CA LEU A 191 -14.95 -5.69 15.70
C LEU A 191 -14.80 -6.35 17.07
N LYS A 192 -15.56 -7.40 17.35
CA LYS A 192 -15.41 -8.22 18.57
C LYS A 192 -14.10 -9.04 18.54
N PRO A 193 -13.52 -9.39 19.70
CA PRO A 193 -12.42 -10.35 19.76
C PRO A 193 -12.80 -11.69 19.12
N GLU A 194 -11.84 -12.33 18.47
CA GLU A 194 -11.94 -13.60 17.74
C GLU A 194 -12.82 -13.57 16.48
N HIS A 195 -13.33 -12.38 16.07
CA HIS A 195 -14.16 -12.19 14.90
C HIS A 195 -13.40 -11.62 13.72
N GLU A 196 -14.05 -11.49 12.55
CA GLU A 196 -13.41 -11.31 11.27
C GLU A 196 -13.87 -10.05 10.54
N MET A 197 -12.93 -9.46 9.79
CA MET A 197 -13.18 -8.31 8.94
C MET A 197 -12.56 -8.52 7.56
N VAL A 198 -13.29 -8.18 6.51
CA VAL A 198 -12.83 -8.25 5.12
C VAL A 198 -13.01 -6.89 4.45
N TYR A 199 -11.91 -6.31 4.00
CA TYR A 199 -11.91 -5.02 3.29
C TYR A 199 -11.21 -5.12 1.94
N ILE A 200 -11.73 -4.38 0.95
CA ILE A 200 -11.01 -4.06 -0.27
C ILE A 200 -10.46 -2.64 -0.16
N ILE A 201 -9.15 -2.47 -0.31
CA ILE A 201 -8.44 -1.23 0.01
C ILE A 201 -7.21 -1.04 -0.88
N PRO A 202 -6.74 0.22 -1.06
CA PRO A 202 -5.45 0.46 -1.69
C PRO A 202 -4.31 -0.20 -0.95
N ARG A 203 -3.33 -0.75 -1.68
CA ARG A 203 -2.18 -1.47 -1.09
C ARG A 203 -1.11 -0.57 -0.45
N SER A 204 -1.20 0.76 -0.57
CA SER A 204 -0.16 1.70 -0.13
C SER A 204 0.16 1.66 1.37
N TRP A 205 -0.73 1.11 2.20
CA TRP A 205 -0.52 0.96 3.65
C TRP A 205 0.50 -0.12 4.02
N THR A 206 0.82 -1.03 3.11
CA THR A 206 1.69 -2.19 3.38
C THR A 206 3.12 -1.79 3.72
N SER A 207 3.58 -0.63 3.29
CA SER A 207 4.92 -0.09 3.55
C SER A 207 4.87 1.42 3.81
N GLY A 208 6.02 2.07 3.86
CA GLY A 208 6.15 3.51 4.04
C GLY A 208 5.95 4.02 5.48
N ALA A 209 6.67 5.10 5.81
CA ALA A 209 6.65 5.71 7.14
C ALA A 209 5.29 6.33 7.48
N TYR A 210 4.59 6.83 6.48
CA TYR A 210 3.28 7.47 6.62
C TYR A 210 2.24 6.57 7.28
N PHE A 211 2.26 5.27 6.97
CA PHE A 211 1.30 4.30 7.51
C PHE A 211 1.79 3.57 8.77
N LYS A 212 2.93 3.96 9.35
CA LYS A 212 3.52 3.26 10.50
C LYS A 212 2.58 3.21 11.71
N ALA A 213 1.94 4.32 12.06
CA ALA A 213 1.00 4.39 13.18
C ALA A 213 -0.20 3.44 12.96
N PHE A 214 -0.79 3.48 11.77
CA PHE A 214 -1.87 2.57 11.40
C PHE A 214 -1.45 1.09 11.45
N ARG A 215 -0.29 0.72 10.85
CA ARG A 215 0.20 -0.67 10.92
C ARG A 215 0.46 -1.13 12.34
N ASN A 216 0.97 -0.24 13.20
CA ASN A 216 1.14 -0.57 14.62
C ASN A 216 -0.20 -0.85 15.29
N TYR A 217 -1.23 -0.03 15.03
CA TYR A 217 -2.56 -0.27 15.55
C TYR A 217 -3.15 -1.59 15.03
N LEU A 218 -3.08 -1.84 13.73
CA LEU A 218 -3.53 -3.08 13.10
C LEU A 218 -2.92 -4.32 13.76
N PHE A 219 -1.58 -4.39 13.81
CA PHE A 219 -0.86 -5.57 14.30
C PHE A 219 -0.78 -5.68 15.84
N ASN A 220 -1.19 -4.66 16.58
CA ASN A 220 -1.42 -4.78 18.02
C ASN A 220 -2.78 -5.40 18.35
N ASN A 221 -3.74 -5.37 17.43
CA ASN A 221 -5.12 -5.81 17.67
C ASN A 221 -5.53 -7.02 16.83
N CYS A 222 -4.90 -7.23 15.67
CA CYS A 222 -5.34 -8.19 14.67
C CYS A 222 -4.17 -8.91 14.01
N VAL A 223 -4.51 -10.04 13.39
CA VAL A 223 -3.65 -10.77 12.45
C VAL A 223 -4.29 -10.79 11.07
N ILE A 224 -3.47 -10.85 10.02
CA ILE A 224 -3.93 -11.10 8.66
C ILE A 224 -4.06 -12.61 8.48
N THR A 225 -5.18 -13.09 7.96
CA THR A 225 -5.38 -14.50 7.65
C THR A 225 -5.41 -14.79 6.16
N ASP A 226 -5.94 -13.84 5.37
CA ASP A 226 -6.06 -13.98 3.92
C ASP A 226 -5.75 -12.67 3.22
N MET A 227 -5.14 -12.75 2.04
CA MET A 227 -4.95 -11.64 1.12
C MET A 227 -5.28 -12.05 -0.30
N HIS A 228 -5.90 -11.16 -1.06
CA HIS A 228 -6.05 -11.30 -2.50
C HIS A 228 -5.39 -10.14 -3.23
N LEU A 229 -4.57 -10.46 -4.23
CA LEU A 229 -3.77 -9.51 -5.02
C LEU A 229 -4.22 -9.56 -6.48
N PHE A 230 -4.67 -8.41 -7.00
CA PHE A 230 -4.99 -8.26 -8.42
C PHE A 230 -3.71 -7.94 -9.21
N LYS A 231 -3.44 -8.70 -10.28
CA LYS A 231 -2.26 -8.51 -11.14
C LYS A 231 -2.42 -7.34 -12.13
N SER A 232 -3.65 -7.02 -12.53
CA SER A 232 -3.98 -5.92 -13.44
C SER A 232 -4.67 -4.77 -12.71
N ARG A 233 -4.23 -3.52 -12.99
CA ARG A 233 -4.80 -2.30 -12.39
C ARG A 233 -6.17 -1.92 -12.96
N ASP A 234 -6.35 -2.14 -14.27
CA ASP A 234 -7.42 -1.46 -15.03
C ASP A 234 -8.77 -2.19 -15.01
N LYS A 235 -8.85 -3.37 -14.37
CA LYS A 235 -10.00 -4.26 -14.47
C LYS A 235 -10.66 -4.61 -13.12
N VAL A 236 -10.31 -3.92 -12.05
CA VAL A 236 -10.85 -4.25 -10.69
C VAL A 236 -12.24 -3.65 -10.44
N PHE A 237 -12.54 -2.51 -11.04
CA PHE A 237 -13.80 -1.78 -10.83
C PHE A 237 -14.55 -1.52 -12.15
N GLY A 238 -14.84 -2.54 -12.95
CA GLY A 238 -15.76 -2.44 -14.09
C GLY A 238 -15.47 -1.31 -15.09
N GLY A 239 -14.19 -0.98 -15.37
CA GLY A 239 -13.79 0.10 -16.29
C GLY A 239 -13.73 1.50 -15.66
N GLU A 240 -13.86 1.63 -14.36
CA GLU A 240 -13.47 2.84 -13.64
C GLU A 240 -11.95 2.83 -13.39
N SER A 241 -11.22 3.82 -13.93
CA SER A 241 -9.78 3.94 -13.72
C SER A 241 -9.48 4.34 -12.28
N VAL A 242 -9.21 3.35 -11.42
CA VAL A 242 -8.65 3.58 -10.09
C VAL A 242 -7.15 3.72 -10.25
N LEU A 243 -6.61 4.89 -9.90
CA LEU A 243 -5.17 5.16 -9.97
C LEU A 243 -4.36 4.33 -8.95
N GLN A 244 -5.03 3.70 -7.98
CA GLN A 244 -4.38 2.96 -6.89
C GLN A 244 -4.66 1.46 -7.06
N GLU A 245 -3.61 0.66 -6.92
CA GLU A 245 -3.77 -0.78 -6.84
C GLU A 245 -4.45 -1.16 -5.53
N THR A 246 -5.54 -1.90 -5.65
CA THR A 246 -6.30 -2.42 -4.51
C THR A 246 -5.95 -3.87 -4.21
N ILE A 247 -6.15 -4.25 -2.97
CA ILE A 247 -6.05 -5.62 -2.47
C ILE A 247 -7.26 -5.91 -1.59
N ILE A 248 -7.65 -7.18 -1.49
CA ILE A 248 -8.63 -7.62 -0.50
C ILE A 248 -7.84 -8.23 0.66
N VAL A 249 -8.18 -7.83 1.88
CA VAL A 249 -7.52 -8.31 3.10
C VAL A 249 -8.57 -8.80 4.08
N LYS A 250 -8.40 -10.01 4.58
CA LYS A 250 -9.13 -10.53 5.73
C LYS A 250 -8.24 -10.48 6.95
N ILE A 251 -8.77 -9.96 8.03
CA ILE A 251 -8.14 -9.95 9.34
C ILE A 251 -9.03 -10.63 10.37
N LYS A 252 -8.38 -11.15 11.40
CA LYS A 252 -9.05 -11.64 12.61
C LYS A 252 -8.56 -10.84 13.80
N LYS A 253 -9.47 -10.39 14.67
CA LYS A 253 -9.14 -9.66 15.89
C LYS A 253 -8.71 -10.61 16.99
N THR A 254 -7.46 -11.00 16.97
CA THR A 254 -6.86 -11.95 17.91
C THR A 254 -5.38 -11.63 18.13
N ALA A 255 -4.84 -12.06 19.27
CA ALA A 255 -3.40 -12.01 19.54
C ALA A 255 -2.67 -13.28 19.03
N VAL A 256 -3.39 -14.31 18.63
CA VAL A 256 -2.82 -15.59 18.19
C VAL A 256 -2.43 -15.47 16.72
N GLN A 257 -1.13 -15.40 16.48
CA GLN A 257 -0.59 -15.36 15.13
C GLN A 257 -0.73 -16.73 14.45
N PRO A 258 -1.28 -16.80 13.21
CA PRO A 258 -1.32 -18.06 12.46
C PRO A 258 0.07 -18.43 11.93
N ASP A 259 0.28 -19.70 11.61
CA ASP A 259 1.53 -20.17 11.01
C ASP A 259 1.73 -19.62 9.59
N SER A 260 0.65 -19.53 8.83
CA SER A 260 0.66 -19.05 7.44
C SER A 260 -0.47 -18.06 7.13
N ILE A 261 -0.30 -17.30 6.05
CA ILE A 261 -1.34 -16.47 5.43
C ILE A 261 -1.71 -17.13 4.10
N ARG A 262 -3.01 -17.29 3.86
CA ARG A 262 -3.53 -17.70 2.56
C ARG A 262 -3.52 -16.53 1.60
N ILE A 263 -2.78 -16.67 0.51
CA ILE A 263 -2.65 -15.66 -0.54
C ILE A 263 -3.31 -16.16 -1.81
N THR A 264 -4.17 -15.33 -2.37
CA THR A 264 -4.81 -15.58 -3.66
C THR A 264 -4.44 -14.50 -4.65
N THR A 265 -4.32 -14.84 -5.92
CA THR A 265 -4.04 -13.87 -6.98
C THR A 265 -4.96 -14.11 -8.18
N SER A 266 -5.42 -13.05 -8.83
CA SER A 266 -6.13 -13.14 -10.12
C SER A 266 -5.68 -12.03 -11.05
N SER A 267 -5.92 -12.19 -12.35
CA SER A 267 -5.63 -11.14 -13.33
C SER A 267 -6.70 -10.04 -13.32
N THR A 268 -7.95 -10.39 -13.03
CA THR A 268 -9.10 -9.48 -13.05
C THR A 268 -10.02 -9.72 -11.85
N SER A 269 -11.03 -8.86 -11.69
CA SER A 269 -12.09 -9.02 -10.70
C SER A 269 -13.14 -10.10 -11.05
N GLU A 270 -12.96 -10.83 -12.14
CA GLU A 270 -13.79 -11.99 -12.50
C GLU A 270 -13.31 -13.29 -11.85
N PHE A 271 -12.12 -13.30 -11.25
CA PHE A 271 -11.49 -14.40 -10.50
C PHE A 271 -11.33 -15.72 -11.28
N ASN A 272 -11.46 -15.72 -12.61
CA ASN A 272 -11.42 -16.92 -13.45
C ASN A 272 -10.08 -17.66 -13.45
N ASP A 273 -8.97 -16.95 -13.18
CA ASP A 273 -7.61 -17.47 -13.16
C ASP A 273 -6.98 -17.45 -11.74
N THR A 274 -7.82 -17.57 -10.72
CA THR A 274 -7.38 -17.49 -9.32
C THR A 274 -6.36 -18.57 -8.99
N LYS A 275 -5.19 -18.15 -8.53
CA LYS A 275 -4.16 -19.01 -7.96
C LYS A 275 -4.13 -18.85 -6.45
N ILE A 276 -3.85 -19.94 -5.74
CA ILE A 276 -3.82 -19.98 -4.29
C ILE A 276 -2.50 -20.56 -3.84
N PHE A 277 -1.89 -19.96 -2.84
CA PHE A 277 -0.75 -20.51 -2.13
C PHE A 277 -0.74 -19.99 -0.68
N GLU A 278 0.02 -20.66 0.16
CA GLU A 278 0.26 -20.23 1.54
C GLU A 278 1.70 -19.77 1.69
N ALA A 279 1.89 -18.72 2.47
CA ALA A 279 3.21 -18.24 2.84
C ALA A 279 3.31 -18.12 4.36
N PRO A 280 4.48 -18.42 4.97
CA PRO A 280 4.67 -18.25 6.41
C PRO A 280 4.30 -16.83 6.85
N TYR A 281 3.59 -16.70 7.97
CA TYR A 281 3.15 -15.40 8.47
C TYR A 281 4.33 -14.42 8.61
N THR A 282 5.43 -14.89 9.19
CA THR A 282 6.63 -14.07 9.43
C THR A 282 7.34 -13.62 8.15
N THR A 283 7.14 -14.33 7.04
CA THR A 283 7.63 -13.91 5.71
C THR A 283 6.79 -12.78 5.14
N VAL A 284 5.46 -12.85 5.32
CA VAL A 284 4.53 -11.82 4.83
C VAL A 284 4.52 -10.59 5.73
N VAL A 285 4.55 -10.79 7.06
CA VAL A 285 4.52 -9.74 8.08
C VAL A 285 5.76 -9.86 8.97
N PRO A 286 6.91 -9.34 8.55
CA PRO A 286 8.14 -9.39 9.35
C PRO A 286 8.09 -8.47 10.58
N ARG A 287 9.13 -8.52 11.43
CA ARG A 287 9.22 -7.74 12.67
C ARG A 287 9.09 -6.22 12.49
N ASN A 288 9.47 -5.68 11.34
CA ASN A 288 9.32 -4.25 11.02
C ASN A 288 7.85 -3.85 10.71
N ARG A 289 6.93 -4.82 10.73
CA ARG A 289 5.50 -4.64 10.45
C ARG A 289 5.18 -4.09 9.06
N PHE A 290 6.05 -4.32 8.09
CA PHE A 290 5.68 -4.19 6.69
C PHE A 290 4.83 -5.40 6.28
N VAL A 291 4.14 -5.28 5.16
CA VAL A 291 3.40 -6.40 4.58
C VAL A 291 3.95 -6.65 3.18
N TYR A 292 4.61 -7.77 3.02
CA TYR A 292 5.15 -8.16 1.72
C TYR A 292 4.06 -8.76 0.84
N LEU A 293 3.91 -8.20 -0.34
CA LEU A 293 2.88 -8.64 -1.30
C LEU A 293 3.44 -9.71 -2.21
N ILE A 294 3.48 -10.92 -1.71
CA ILE A 294 4.01 -12.11 -2.38
C ILE A 294 2.97 -12.60 -3.40
N THR A 295 3.36 -12.81 -4.64
CA THR A 295 2.47 -13.27 -5.71
C THR A 295 2.73 -14.69 -6.18
N ASP A 296 3.90 -15.25 -5.85
CA ASP A 296 4.30 -16.61 -6.20
C ASP A 296 5.49 -17.11 -5.34
N LYS A 297 5.96 -18.32 -5.63
CA LYS A 297 7.10 -18.93 -4.92
C LYS A 297 8.42 -18.19 -5.16
N HIS A 298 8.61 -17.61 -6.33
CA HIS A 298 9.80 -16.83 -6.62
C HIS A 298 9.93 -15.60 -5.71
N ASP A 299 8.82 -14.90 -5.46
CA ASP A 299 8.80 -13.79 -4.49
C ASP A 299 9.24 -14.26 -3.09
N ALA A 300 8.80 -15.45 -2.66
CA ALA A 300 9.20 -16.02 -1.37
C ALA A 300 10.71 -16.33 -1.32
N GLU A 301 11.28 -16.88 -2.40
CA GLU A 301 12.72 -17.15 -2.52
C GLU A 301 13.55 -15.85 -2.49
N VAL A 302 13.11 -14.80 -3.18
CA VAL A 302 13.73 -13.47 -3.15
C VAL A 302 13.74 -12.91 -1.72
N LEU A 303 12.63 -12.99 -1.02
CA LEU A 303 12.53 -12.53 0.38
C LEU A 303 13.44 -13.33 1.30
N GLU A 304 13.45 -14.65 1.16
CA GLU A 304 14.29 -15.52 1.99
C GLU A 304 15.77 -15.20 1.79
N ARG A 305 16.21 -15.04 0.53
CA ARG A 305 17.60 -14.75 0.17
C ARG A 305 18.07 -13.40 0.76
N ILE A 306 17.25 -12.35 0.64
CA ILE A 306 17.62 -11.01 1.12
C ILE A 306 17.45 -10.87 2.64
N ASN A 307 16.36 -11.42 3.22
CA ASN A 307 16.11 -11.27 4.66
C ASN A 307 17.12 -11.99 5.57
N ARG A 308 17.97 -12.85 5.01
CA ARG A 308 19.12 -13.46 5.74
C ARG A 308 20.30 -12.50 5.92
N LEU A 309 20.34 -11.39 5.17
CA LEU A 309 21.43 -10.44 5.24
C LEU A 309 21.39 -9.66 6.56
N PRO A 310 22.58 -9.41 7.16
CA PRO A 310 22.65 -9.01 8.57
C PRO A 310 22.39 -7.54 8.85
N ASN A 311 22.57 -6.65 7.88
CA ASN A 311 22.59 -5.21 8.09
C ASN A 311 21.52 -4.49 7.25
N THR A 312 21.34 -3.22 7.57
CA THR A 312 20.65 -2.22 6.76
C THR A 312 21.60 -1.05 6.49
N LEU A 313 21.24 -0.09 5.63
CA LEU A 313 22.07 1.10 5.42
C LEU A 313 22.42 1.85 6.72
N PRO A 314 21.46 2.09 7.65
CA PRO A 314 21.77 2.70 8.95
C PRO A 314 22.76 1.91 9.79
N ASP A 315 22.74 0.58 9.76
CA ASP A 315 23.65 -0.25 10.57
C ASP A 315 25.12 -0.12 10.12
N ILE A 316 25.36 0.25 8.88
CA ILE A 316 26.70 0.59 8.35
C ILE A 316 26.96 2.10 8.29
N HIS A 317 26.24 2.88 9.11
CA HIS A 317 26.35 4.35 9.22
C HIS A 317 26.09 5.12 7.93
N MET A 318 25.26 4.58 7.03
CA MET A 318 24.85 5.20 5.79
C MET A 318 23.32 5.42 5.79
N LYS A 319 22.88 6.40 5.00
CA LYS A 319 21.44 6.72 4.94
C LYS A 319 21.04 7.22 3.57
N MET A 320 20.08 6.55 2.96
CA MET A 320 19.37 7.10 1.79
C MET A 320 18.52 8.29 2.21
N GLN A 321 18.71 9.42 1.56
CA GLN A 321 17.98 10.66 1.79
C GLN A 321 17.22 11.06 0.52
N THR A 322 16.24 11.92 0.66
CA THR A 322 15.53 12.51 -0.48
C THR A 322 16.02 13.93 -0.70
N GLY A 323 16.27 14.32 -1.95
CA GLY A 323 16.62 15.69 -2.32
C GLY A 323 15.55 16.69 -1.86
N ILE A 324 15.99 17.88 -1.50
CA ILE A 324 15.12 18.87 -0.84
C ILE A 324 14.65 19.98 -1.77
N ILE A 325 15.30 20.19 -2.91
CA ILE A 325 14.94 21.27 -3.83
C ILE A 325 13.64 20.93 -4.57
N VAL A 326 12.66 21.82 -4.42
CA VAL A 326 11.36 21.73 -5.09
C VAL A 326 11.26 22.91 -6.06
N ASP A 327 11.45 22.65 -7.35
CA ASP A 327 11.65 23.65 -8.41
C ASP A 327 10.71 24.86 -8.31
N PHE A 328 9.41 24.61 -8.19
CA PHE A 328 8.40 25.68 -8.15
C PHE A 328 8.38 26.48 -6.84
N ARG A 329 9.04 26.00 -5.77
CA ARG A 329 9.12 26.67 -4.45
C ARG A 329 10.43 27.43 -4.25
N THR A 330 11.46 27.11 -5.03
CA THR A 330 12.83 27.63 -4.87
C THR A 330 13.37 28.26 -6.16
N ARG A 331 12.48 28.84 -6.99
CA ARG A 331 12.84 29.44 -8.28
C ARG A 331 13.87 30.55 -8.17
N ASP A 332 13.84 31.29 -7.07
CA ASP A 332 14.72 32.40 -6.76
C ASP A 332 16.21 32.02 -6.71
N VAL A 333 16.51 30.77 -6.32
CA VAL A 333 17.89 30.25 -6.22
C VAL A 333 18.32 29.43 -7.44
N LEU A 334 17.45 29.12 -8.38
CA LEU A 334 17.78 28.37 -9.60
C LEU A 334 18.44 29.25 -10.65
N ARG A 335 19.37 28.67 -11.40
CA ARG A 335 20.10 29.28 -12.52
C ARG A 335 20.20 28.29 -13.68
N ASP A 336 20.24 28.82 -14.91
CA ASP A 336 20.37 28.02 -16.13
C ASP A 336 21.83 27.81 -16.52
N HIS A 337 22.72 28.71 -16.05
CA HIS A 337 24.13 28.67 -16.35
C HIS A 337 24.97 28.77 -15.08
N LEU A 338 26.15 28.13 -15.12
CA LEU A 338 27.11 28.21 -14.05
C LEU A 338 27.65 29.64 -13.93
N GLU A 339 27.66 30.17 -12.72
CA GLU A 339 28.19 31.47 -12.35
C GLU A 339 28.96 31.35 -11.01
N ASP A 340 29.69 32.42 -10.64
CA ASP A 340 30.46 32.44 -9.41
C ASP A 340 29.55 32.18 -8.17
N GLY A 341 29.99 31.27 -7.33
CA GLY A 341 29.24 30.84 -6.13
C GLY A 341 28.02 29.94 -6.40
N ALA A 342 27.87 29.45 -7.62
CA ALA A 342 26.82 28.51 -7.98
C ALA A 342 27.33 27.06 -8.02
N PHE A 343 26.42 26.12 -7.86
CA PHE A 343 26.73 24.69 -7.72
C PHE A 343 25.78 23.81 -8.58
N PRO A 344 26.19 22.60 -8.96
CA PRO A 344 25.32 21.65 -9.64
C PRO A 344 24.06 21.32 -8.83
N LEU A 345 22.90 21.35 -9.49
CA LEU A 345 21.65 20.80 -8.98
C LEU A 345 21.31 19.53 -9.78
N LEU A 346 21.31 18.40 -9.09
CA LEU A 346 21.14 17.09 -9.71
C LEU A 346 19.66 16.69 -9.75
N TYR A 347 19.17 16.40 -10.94
CA TYR A 347 17.83 15.91 -11.25
C TYR A 347 17.84 14.43 -11.61
N SER A 348 16.68 13.79 -11.62
CA SER A 348 16.53 12.40 -12.09
C SER A 348 16.97 12.21 -13.55
N GLN A 349 16.85 13.22 -14.39
CA GLN A 349 17.29 13.21 -15.79
C GLN A 349 18.81 13.11 -15.96
N HIS A 350 19.59 13.52 -14.96
CA HIS A 350 21.05 13.37 -14.96
C HIS A 350 21.51 11.91 -14.79
N ILE A 351 20.60 11.00 -14.37
CA ILE A 351 20.90 9.56 -14.30
C ILE A 351 20.78 8.98 -15.71
N LYS A 352 21.92 8.69 -16.32
CA LYS A 352 22.06 8.11 -17.68
C LYS A 352 22.94 6.88 -17.63
N GLU A 353 22.44 5.74 -18.08
CA GLU A 353 23.21 4.50 -18.22
C GLU A 353 24.05 4.14 -16.98
N GLY A 354 23.44 4.25 -15.80
CA GLY A 354 24.09 3.95 -14.51
C GLY A 354 25.07 5.01 -14.00
N ARG A 355 25.22 6.14 -14.67
CA ARG A 355 26.10 7.25 -14.27
C ARG A 355 25.31 8.56 -14.12
N VAL A 356 25.84 9.44 -13.32
CA VAL A 356 25.37 10.83 -13.27
C VAL A 356 26.16 11.65 -14.29
N VAL A 357 25.45 12.30 -15.20
CA VAL A 357 26.00 13.19 -16.23
C VAL A 357 25.47 14.59 -15.99
N TRP A 358 26.36 15.55 -15.74
CA TRP A 358 26.04 16.96 -15.56
C TRP A 358 27.15 17.81 -16.20
N PRO A 359 26.85 18.93 -16.84
CA PRO A 359 25.53 19.46 -17.18
C PRO A 359 24.88 18.74 -18.37
N LEU A 360 23.54 18.87 -18.48
CA LEU A 360 22.76 18.44 -19.65
C LEU A 360 22.21 19.61 -20.46
N GLY A 361 22.43 20.84 -20.02
CA GLY A 361 21.80 22.05 -20.60
C GLY A 361 20.32 22.19 -20.24
N LYS A 362 19.92 21.59 -19.11
CA LYS A 362 18.56 21.68 -18.62
C LYS A 362 18.34 22.98 -17.86
N GLU A 363 17.19 23.64 -18.11
CA GLU A 363 16.78 24.84 -17.35
C GLU A 363 16.78 24.55 -15.84
N GLY A 364 17.38 25.41 -15.04
CA GLY A 364 17.47 25.33 -13.59
C GLY A 364 18.37 24.21 -13.07
N GLU A 365 19.34 23.69 -13.84
CA GLU A 365 20.27 22.63 -13.37
C GLU A 365 21.47 23.16 -12.55
N VAL A 366 21.41 24.44 -12.16
CA VAL A 366 22.39 25.10 -11.32
C VAL A 366 21.66 25.75 -10.14
N ILE A 367 22.27 25.76 -8.98
CA ILE A 367 21.75 26.45 -7.79
C ILE A 367 22.75 27.45 -7.26
N LYS A 368 22.30 28.68 -6.97
CA LYS A 368 23.07 29.69 -6.26
C LYS A 368 22.36 30.06 -4.96
N THR A 369 22.95 29.71 -3.86
CA THR A 369 22.37 29.90 -2.52
C THR A 369 23.46 29.86 -1.44
N GLU A 370 23.23 30.62 -0.37
CA GLU A 370 24.02 30.56 0.85
C GLU A 370 23.32 29.68 1.93
N HIS A 371 22.11 29.20 1.65
CA HIS A 371 21.33 28.41 2.61
C HIS A 371 21.95 27.01 2.76
N PRO A 372 22.56 26.67 3.92
CA PRO A 372 23.32 25.42 4.07
C PRO A 372 22.45 24.16 3.86
N ALA A 373 21.17 24.22 4.22
CA ALA A 373 20.27 23.07 4.08
C ALA A 373 20.01 22.69 2.60
N TYR A 374 20.25 23.58 1.65
CA TYR A 374 20.08 23.31 0.22
C TYR A 374 21.32 22.68 -0.43
N LEU A 375 22.43 22.63 0.29
CA LEU A 375 23.73 22.21 -0.22
C LEU A 375 24.21 20.94 0.49
N GLN A 376 24.79 20.02 -0.27
CA GLN A 376 25.55 18.89 0.23
C GLN A 376 27.02 19.09 -0.12
N GLU A 377 27.91 18.78 0.83
CA GLU A 377 29.35 18.71 0.57
C GLU A 377 29.62 17.71 -0.56
N ASN A 378 30.41 18.09 -1.54
CA ASN A 378 30.74 17.23 -2.67
C ASN A 378 31.49 15.96 -2.19
N SER A 379 30.91 14.80 -2.47
CA SER A 379 31.40 13.48 -2.13
C SER A 379 31.05 12.50 -3.23
N ASP A 380 31.36 11.22 -3.06
CA ASP A 380 30.78 10.17 -3.89
C ASP A 380 29.34 9.92 -3.46
N PHE A 381 28.43 9.76 -4.42
CA PHE A 381 27.02 9.52 -4.18
C PHE A 381 26.48 8.42 -5.09
N LEU A 382 25.59 7.59 -4.55
CA LEU A 382 24.68 6.83 -5.37
C LEU A 382 23.33 7.55 -5.39
N LEU A 383 22.87 7.93 -6.59
CA LEU A 383 21.57 8.53 -6.83
C LEU A 383 20.58 7.47 -7.28
N VAL A 384 19.32 7.62 -6.85
CA VAL A 384 18.21 6.73 -7.23
C VAL A 384 17.01 7.58 -7.64
N LYS A 385 16.41 7.31 -8.80
CA LYS A 385 15.18 8.00 -9.21
C LYS A 385 14.06 7.72 -8.21
N ARG A 386 13.39 8.78 -7.76
CA ARG A 386 12.30 8.66 -6.80
C ARG A 386 10.96 8.28 -7.43
N PHE A 387 10.74 8.61 -8.69
CA PHE A 387 9.50 8.30 -9.40
C PHE A 387 9.81 7.34 -10.54
N THR A 388 9.31 6.12 -10.41
CA THR A 388 9.35 5.07 -11.42
C THR A 388 8.04 4.32 -11.39
N SER A 389 7.48 4.00 -12.56
CA SER A 389 6.25 3.21 -12.60
C SER A 389 6.55 1.72 -12.46
N LYS A 390 5.55 0.91 -12.16
CA LYS A 390 5.71 -0.55 -12.06
C LYS A 390 5.89 -1.20 -13.43
N GLU A 391 5.35 -0.57 -14.45
CA GLU A 391 5.44 -1.00 -15.84
C GLU A 391 6.83 -0.77 -16.41
N GLU A 392 7.65 0.08 -15.80
CA GLU A 392 9.04 0.23 -16.20
C GLU A 392 9.82 -1.06 -15.95
N LYS A 393 10.79 -1.34 -16.84
CA LYS A 393 11.65 -2.53 -16.75
C LYS A 393 12.26 -2.67 -15.35
N ARG A 394 12.62 -1.53 -14.72
CA ARG A 394 13.20 -1.47 -13.36
C ARG A 394 12.55 -0.42 -12.51
N ARG A 395 12.32 -0.78 -11.23
CA ARG A 395 11.89 0.16 -10.19
C ARG A 395 13.07 0.95 -9.64
N LEU A 396 14.18 0.25 -9.36
CA LEU A 396 15.40 0.88 -8.84
C LEU A 396 16.27 1.32 -10.01
N GLN A 397 16.26 2.61 -10.33
CA GLN A 397 17.07 3.21 -11.39
C GLN A 397 18.13 4.09 -10.75
N CYS A 398 19.37 3.59 -10.76
CA CYS A 398 20.49 4.18 -10.03
C CYS A 398 21.50 4.87 -10.96
N GLY A 399 22.24 5.83 -10.41
CA GLY A 399 23.35 6.50 -11.07
C GLY A 399 24.50 6.79 -10.11
N ILE A 400 25.71 6.43 -10.52
CA ILE A 400 26.95 6.67 -9.80
C ILE A 400 27.41 8.10 -10.07
N TYR A 401 27.58 8.89 -9.00
CA TYR A 401 28.23 10.18 -9.00
C TYR A 401 29.56 10.07 -8.28
N LEU A 402 30.68 10.41 -8.94
CA LEU A 402 32.01 10.41 -8.36
C LEU A 402 32.54 11.82 -8.20
N LYS A 403 32.90 12.20 -6.97
CA LYS A 403 33.49 13.50 -6.62
C LYS A 403 34.66 13.89 -7.55
N GLN A 404 35.50 12.91 -7.90
CA GLN A 404 36.68 13.17 -8.75
C GLN A 404 36.31 13.79 -10.11
N ARG A 405 35.15 13.44 -10.69
CA ARG A 405 34.68 14.00 -11.97
C ARG A 405 34.20 15.44 -11.88
N TYR A 406 33.88 15.90 -10.67
CA TYR A 406 33.30 17.21 -10.38
C TYR A 406 34.07 17.91 -9.26
N SER A 407 35.40 17.71 -9.21
CA SER A 407 36.28 18.16 -8.13
C SER A 407 36.36 19.69 -8.02
N GLN A 408 36.01 20.42 -9.07
CA GLN A 408 35.93 21.87 -9.08
C GLN A 408 34.83 22.47 -8.20
N PHE A 409 33.82 21.64 -7.81
CA PHE A 409 32.73 22.11 -6.97
C PHE A 409 32.95 21.67 -5.51
N LYS A 410 32.78 22.65 -4.59
CA LYS A 410 32.79 22.36 -3.14
C LYS A 410 31.49 21.72 -2.67
N TYR A 411 30.37 22.09 -3.28
CA TYR A 411 29.02 21.61 -2.94
C TYR A 411 28.28 21.16 -4.18
N ILE A 412 27.24 20.35 -3.96
CA ILE A 412 26.20 20.00 -4.92
C ILE A 412 24.84 20.15 -4.25
N SER A 413 23.78 20.07 -5.02
CA SER A 413 22.41 19.98 -4.53
C SER A 413 21.63 18.90 -5.24
N THR A 414 20.52 18.45 -4.66
CA THR A 414 19.66 17.41 -5.23
C THR A 414 18.20 17.81 -5.19
N GLN A 415 17.52 17.58 -6.31
CA GLN A 415 16.09 17.87 -6.49
C GLN A 415 15.23 16.77 -5.83
N ASN A 416 14.02 17.11 -5.37
CA ASN A 416 13.16 16.24 -4.57
C ASN A 416 12.63 14.97 -5.30
N LYS A 417 12.87 14.84 -6.60
CA LYS A 417 12.58 13.62 -7.39
C LYS A 417 13.78 12.66 -7.47
N VAL A 418 14.80 12.92 -6.67
CA VAL A 418 16.00 12.07 -6.54
C VAL A 418 16.19 11.69 -5.09
N ASN A 419 16.42 10.41 -4.83
CA ASN A 419 16.99 9.93 -3.59
C ASN A 419 18.50 9.79 -3.77
N PHE A 420 19.27 9.94 -2.69
CA PHE A 420 20.73 9.81 -2.73
C PHE A 420 21.27 9.25 -1.41
N VAL A 421 22.39 8.55 -1.50
CA VAL A 421 23.21 8.15 -0.34
C VAL A 421 24.62 8.68 -0.54
N LYS A 422 25.15 9.37 0.49
CA LYS A 422 26.56 9.81 0.54
C LYS A 422 27.44 8.59 0.83
N CYS A 423 28.45 8.39 0.00
CA CYS A 423 29.42 7.33 0.12
C CYS A 423 30.79 7.92 0.47
N ASP A 424 31.59 7.16 1.21
CA ASP A 424 32.94 7.57 1.63
C ASP A 424 34.04 7.04 0.71
N SER A 425 33.69 6.18 -0.23
CA SER A 425 34.61 5.68 -1.25
C SER A 425 33.90 5.30 -2.56
N PRO A 426 34.63 5.33 -3.70
CA PRO A 426 34.12 4.78 -4.95
C PRO A 426 33.71 3.30 -4.84
N CYS A 427 34.47 2.48 -4.06
CA CYS A 427 34.15 1.06 -3.91
C CYS A 427 32.75 0.85 -3.30
N ILE A 428 32.43 1.58 -2.23
CA ILE A 428 31.09 1.54 -1.63
C ILE A 428 30.03 2.01 -2.62
N THR A 429 30.29 3.09 -3.38
CA THR A 429 29.32 3.62 -4.37
C THR A 429 29.00 2.58 -5.45
N TYR A 430 30.02 1.90 -5.99
CA TYR A 430 29.84 0.84 -6.97
C TYR A 430 29.20 -0.41 -6.34
N GLY A 431 29.53 -0.75 -5.10
CA GLY A 431 28.93 -1.89 -4.39
C GLY A 431 27.44 -1.70 -4.13
N LEU A 432 27.04 -0.50 -3.65
CA LEU A 432 25.60 -0.16 -3.53
C LEU A 432 24.88 -0.12 -4.88
N TYR A 433 25.59 0.29 -5.93
CA TYR A 433 25.05 0.20 -7.29
C TYR A 433 24.82 -1.26 -7.70
N VAL A 434 25.75 -2.19 -7.40
CA VAL A 434 25.54 -3.63 -7.66
C VAL A 434 24.27 -4.10 -6.99
N LEU A 435 24.09 -3.82 -5.69
CA LEU A 435 22.91 -4.23 -4.94
C LEU A 435 21.64 -3.67 -5.61
N LEU A 436 21.50 -2.35 -5.65
CA LEU A 436 20.25 -1.70 -6.08
C LEU A 436 19.99 -1.82 -7.59
N ASN A 437 21.00 -2.15 -8.40
CA ASN A 437 20.83 -2.36 -9.84
C ASN A 437 20.76 -3.85 -10.24
N SER A 438 20.73 -4.78 -9.29
CA SER A 438 20.49 -6.20 -9.55
C SER A 438 19.00 -6.51 -9.71
N SER A 439 18.69 -7.60 -10.42
CA SER A 439 17.33 -8.12 -10.53
C SER A 439 16.78 -8.58 -9.18
N LEU A 440 17.64 -9.14 -8.31
CA LEU A 440 17.26 -9.60 -6.98
C LEU A 440 16.71 -8.48 -6.10
N TYR A 441 17.40 -7.34 -6.02
CA TYR A 441 16.96 -6.19 -5.24
C TYR A 441 15.79 -5.44 -5.89
N ASP A 442 15.70 -5.41 -7.22
CA ASP A 442 14.53 -4.83 -7.90
C ASP A 442 13.28 -5.67 -7.65
N ALA A 443 13.38 -7.01 -7.67
CA ALA A 443 12.30 -7.92 -7.31
C ALA A 443 11.87 -7.74 -5.84
N TYR A 444 12.84 -7.73 -4.91
CA TYR A 444 12.56 -7.46 -3.50
C TYR A 444 11.83 -6.13 -3.30
N TYR A 445 12.30 -5.06 -3.98
CA TYR A 445 11.67 -3.75 -3.88
C TYR A 445 10.24 -3.73 -4.45
N ARG A 446 9.97 -4.51 -5.50
CA ARG A 446 8.60 -4.67 -6.06
C ARG A 446 7.65 -5.37 -5.10
N ILE A 447 8.13 -6.34 -4.35
CA ILE A 447 7.36 -7.01 -3.29
C ILE A 447 7.07 -6.04 -2.15
N LEU A 448 8.05 -5.24 -1.75
CA LEU A 448 7.95 -4.30 -0.64
C LEU A 448 7.10 -3.08 -0.97
N ASN A 449 7.28 -2.49 -2.16
CA ASN A 449 6.70 -1.18 -2.49
C ASN A 449 5.50 -1.28 -3.42
N GLY A 450 4.34 -0.87 -2.90
CA GLY A 450 3.07 -0.79 -3.63
C GLY A 450 2.78 0.55 -4.29
N SER A 451 3.65 1.58 -4.14
CA SER A 451 3.41 2.93 -4.67
C SER A 451 4.22 3.22 -5.93
N THR A 452 3.94 4.32 -6.61
CA THR A 452 4.74 4.81 -7.74
C THR A 452 6.02 5.53 -7.32
N GLN A 453 6.17 5.79 -6.01
CA GLN A 453 7.37 6.44 -5.45
C GLN A 453 8.33 5.42 -4.90
N VAL A 454 9.62 5.62 -5.18
CA VAL A 454 10.73 4.92 -4.51
C VAL A 454 11.07 5.71 -3.26
N ASN A 455 10.65 5.21 -2.09
CA ASN A 455 10.82 5.93 -0.83
C ASN A 455 12.16 5.59 -0.17
N SER A 456 12.87 6.61 0.29
CA SER A 456 14.14 6.46 1.00
C SER A 456 14.02 5.62 2.28
N THR A 457 12.87 5.69 2.98
CA THR A 457 12.61 4.89 4.19
C THR A 457 12.63 3.39 3.90
N GLU A 458 12.06 2.96 2.77
CA GLU A 458 12.03 1.55 2.37
C GLU A 458 13.43 1.06 2.03
N ILE A 459 14.19 1.83 1.23
CA ILE A 459 15.57 1.48 0.89
C ILE A 459 16.45 1.39 2.14
N ASN A 460 16.28 2.30 3.11
CA ASN A 460 17.02 2.26 4.38
C ASN A 460 16.73 1.02 5.23
N GLN A 461 15.62 0.35 5.00
CA GLN A 461 15.24 -0.85 5.75
C GLN A 461 15.44 -2.15 4.96
N MET A 462 15.88 -2.05 3.71
CA MET A 462 16.24 -3.24 2.93
C MET A 462 17.49 -3.89 3.54
N PRO A 463 17.47 -5.21 3.76
CA PRO A 463 18.66 -5.91 4.24
C PRO A 463 19.78 -5.87 3.20
N ILE A 464 21.00 -5.67 3.68
CA ILE A 464 22.24 -5.62 2.90
C ILE A 464 23.32 -6.46 3.56
N PRO A 465 24.33 -6.93 2.80
CA PRO A 465 25.46 -7.65 3.39
C PRO A 465 26.37 -6.72 4.22
N GLU A 466 27.38 -7.30 4.83
CA GLU A 466 28.43 -6.56 5.53
C GLU A 466 29.11 -5.56 4.60
N ARG A 467 29.62 -4.48 5.18
CA ARG A 467 30.27 -3.39 4.45
C ARG A 467 31.42 -3.88 3.57
N GLU A 468 32.25 -4.79 4.08
CA GLU A 468 33.39 -5.38 3.40
C GLU A 468 32.98 -6.14 2.12
N VAL A 469 31.83 -6.81 2.18
CA VAL A 469 31.25 -7.51 1.02
C VAL A 469 30.77 -6.49 -0.02
N ILE A 470 30.13 -5.41 0.40
CA ILE A 470 29.70 -4.32 -0.49
C ILE A 470 30.92 -3.69 -1.19
N GLU A 471 32.00 -3.44 -0.46
CA GLU A 471 33.24 -2.91 -1.03
C GLU A 471 33.88 -3.88 -2.03
N ALA A 472 33.87 -5.19 -1.72
CA ALA A 472 34.41 -6.22 -2.62
C ALA A 472 33.61 -6.29 -3.93
N MET A 473 32.28 -6.31 -3.84
CA MET A 473 31.39 -6.21 -5.01
C MET A 473 31.69 -4.97 -5.85
N GLY A 474 31.88 -3.82 -5.17
CA GLY A 474 32.18 -2.56 -5.84
C GLY A 474 33.51 -2.59 -6.57
N ARG A 475 34.59 -3.10 -5.94
CA ARG A 475 35.89 -3.30 -6.60
C ARG A 475 35.77 -4.16 -7.86
N GLU A 476 34.96 -5.20 -7.82
CA GLU A 476 34.75 -6.06 -8.97
C GLU A 476 34.01 -5.32 -10.11
N LEU A 477 32.95 -4.54 -9.80
CA LEU A 477 32.18 -3.82 -10.82
C LEU A 477 32.97 -2.63 -11.42
N MET A 478 33.91 -2.01 -10.67
CA MET A 478 34.72 -0.90 -11.19
C MET A 478 35.47 -1.24 -12.47
N HIS A 479 35.76 -2.51 -12.71
CA HIS A 479 36.48 -3.02 -13.89
C HIS A 479 35.54 -3.62 -14.95
N LYS A 480 34.23 -3.48 -14.80
CA LYS A 480 33.19 -3.99 -15.69
C LYS A 480 32.28 -2.87 -16.18
N GLU A 481 31.48 -3.19 -17.19
CA GLU A 481 30.41 -2.33 -17.66
C GLU A 481 29.28 -2.22 -16.61
N LEU A 482 28.69 -1.03 -16.47
CA LEU A 482 27.54 -0.81 -15.59
C LEU A 482 26.26 -1.39 -16.23
N SER A 483 26.07 -2.68 -16.12
CA SER A 483 24.94 -3.42 -16.65
C SER A 483 24.25 -4.25 -15.57
N GLU A 484 22.96 -4.52 -15.77
CA GLU A 484 22.19 -5.43 -14.92
C GLU A 484 22.81 -6.83 -14.89
N THR A 485 23.28 -7.31 -16.04
CA THR A 485 23.93 -8.63 -16.17
C THR A 485 25.15 -8.74 -15.26
N ASN A 486 26.06 -7.75 -15.30
CA ASN A 486 27.25 -7.76 -14.45
C ASN A 486 26.88 -7.65 -12.97
N CYS A 487 25.88 -6.84 -12.61
CA CYS A 487 25.38 -6.75 -11.23
C CYS A 487 24.83 -8.11 -10.77
N ASN A 488 24.03 -8.80 -11.58
CA ASN A 488 23.48 -10.11 -11.23
C ASN A 488 24.59 -11.16 -11.06
N GLN A 489 25.58 -11.22 -11.96
CA GLN A 489 26.72 -12.12 -11.81
C GLN A 489 27.49 -11.92 -10.51
N ILE A 490 27.69 -10.67 -10.12
CA ILE A 490 28.37 -10.33 -8.84
C ILE A 490 27.48 -10.74 -7.66
N ILE A 491 26.21 -10.40 -7.68
CA ILE A 491 25.25 -10.77 -6.60
C ILE A 491 25.22 -12.28 -6.38
N ASP A 492 25.18 -13.09 -7.46
CA ASP A 492 25.08 -14.55 -7.37
C ASP A 492 26.32 -15.21 -6.79
N GLN A 493 27.47 -14.54 -6.85
CA GLN A 493 28.72 -14.99 -6.21
C GLN A 493 28.73 -14.69 -4.69
N TRP A 494 28.22 -13.54 -4.28
CA TRP A 494 28.35 -13.02 -2.93
C TRP A 494 27.11 -13.23 -2.04
N ILE A 495 25.91 -13.28 -2.62
CA ILE A 495 24.63 -13.46 -1.90
C ILE A 495 23.96 -14.74 -2.43
N ARG A 496 24.17 -15.86 -1.76
CA ARG A 496 23.57 -17.17 -2.09
C ARG A 496 22.29 -17.45 -1.33
#